data_4f37d567693b120b3563a2908b0317fb
#
_entry.id   4f37d567693b120b3563a2908b0317fb
#
_cell.length_a   1.000
_cell.length_b   1.000
_cell.length_c   1.000
_cell.angle_alpha   90.00
_cell.angle_beta   90.00
_cell.angle_gamma   90.00
#
_symmetry.space_group_name_H-M   'P 1'
#
loop_
_entity.id
_entity.type
_entity.pdbx_description
1 polymer ?
#
loop_
_entity_poly.entity_id
_entity_poly.type
_entity_poly.pdbx_seq_one_letter_code
_entity_poly.pdbx_strand_id
1 'polypeptide(L)'
;MSTGDIIIVITIIVGIILGGLYWLNKKATKKMGDHQDMIERAKQTTTIFVIDKKKAKITEVNMPKMVTEQMPKIYKFLKLYFVQAKIGPQILTLMCDKRVFNAIQVKKNVKVELAGIYIVSVVGMKSEKELKEIKKAKKEKEKEAKKESKKNSSK
;
A
#
# COMPACT_ATOMS: atom_id res chain seq x y z
N MET A 1 27.57 -41.34 -13.35
CA MET A 1 26.35 -40.84 -12.67
C MET A 1 25.19 -41.49 -13.39
N SER A 2 24.40 -42.29 -12.70
CA SER A 2 23.19 -42.87 -13.24
C SER A 2 22.13 -41.85 -13.44
N THR A 3 21.23 -42.00 -14.41
CA THR A 3 20.09 -41.08 -14.65
C THR A 3 19.25 -40.91 -13.39
N GLY A 4 19.20 -41.91 -12.52
CA GLY A 4 18.54 -41.84 -11.21
C GLY A 4 19.20 -40.85 -10.25
N ASP A 5 20.52 -40.77 -10.20
CA ASP A 5 21.25 -39.86 -9.31
C ASP A 5 21.00 -38.40 -9.68
N ILE A 6 20.86 -38.12 -10.97
CA ILE A 6 20.57 -36.76 -11.48
C ILE A 6 19.17 -36.29 -11.05
N ILE A 7 18.19 -37.18 -11.11
CA ILE A 7 16.81 -36.88 -10.71
C ILE A 7 16.73 -36.57 -9.21
N ILE A 8 17.43 -37.33 -8.38
CA ILE A 8 17.48 -37.13 -6.93
C ILE A 8 18.10 -35.77 -6.60
N VAL A 9 19.21 -35.43 -7.24
CA VAL A 9 19.88 -34.12 -7.02
C VAL A 9 18.98 -32.95 -7.41
N ILE A 10 18.30 -33.04 -8.55
CA ILE A 10 17.35 -32.01 -8.99
C ILE A 10 16.19 -31.84 -7.99
N THR A 11 15.64 -32.94 -7.49
CA THR A 11 14.54 -32.91 -6.52
C THR A 11 14.96 -32.22 -5.21
N ILE A 12 16.16 -32.47 -4.72
CA ILE A 12 16.73 -31.86 -3.53
C ILE A 12 16.90 -30.34 -3.76
N ILE A 13 17.45 -29.93 -4.90
CA ILE A 13 17.66 -28.51 -5.23
C ILE A 13 16.32 -27.77 -5.29
N VAL A 14 15.31 -28.34 -5.94
CA VAL A 14 13.96 -27.76 -6.00
C VAL A 14 13.35 -27.63 -4.61
N GLY A 15 13.51 -28.65 -3.75
CA GLY A 15 13.04 -28.62 -2.37
C GLY A 15 13.68 -27.48 -1.54
N ILE A 16 14.99 -27.28 -1.68
CA ILE A 16 15.72 -26.18 -1.01
C ILE A 16 15.25 -24.81 -1.49
N ILE A 17 15.05 -24.64 -2.80
CA ILE A 17 14.57 -23.39 -3.38
C ILE A 17 13.15 -23.06 -2.88
N LEU A 18 12.24 -24.02 -2.91
CA LEU A 18 10.86 -23.85 -2.43
C LEU A 18 10.81 -23.57 -0.93
N GLY A 19 11.59 -24.27 -0.13
CA GLY A 19 11.71 -24.05 1.32
C GLY A 19 12.29 -22.66 1.63
N GLY A 20 13.33 -22.25 0.91
CA GLY A 20 13.92 -20.91 1.04
C GLY A 20 12.95 -19.80 0.68
N LEU A 21 12.21 -19.92 -0.42
CA LEU A 21 11.16 -18.96 -0.83
C LEU A 21 10.02 -18.88 0.20
N TYR A 22 9.59 -20.03 0.74
CA TYR A 22 8.57 -20.07 1.78
C TYR A 22 9.02 -19.34 3.07
N TRP A 23 10.26 -19.59 3.48
CA TRP A 23 10.83 -18.93 4.68
C TRP A 23 11.01 -17.42 4.49
N LEU A 24 11.49 -16.97 3.33
CA LEU A 24 11.61 -15.56 2.97
C LEU A 24 10.25 -14.85 2.93
N ASN A 25 9.24 -15.51 2.35
CA ASN A 25 7.89 -14.96 2.28
C ASN A 25 7.26 -14.81 3.68
N LYS A 26 7.45 -15.77 4.56
CA LYS A 26 6.99 -15.73 5.95
C LYS A 26 7.67 -14.61 6.75
N LYS A 27 8.96 -14.34 6.49
CA LYS A 27 9.71 -13.28 7.18
C LYS A 27 9.32 -11.88 6.67
N ALA A 28 9.01 -11.75 5.39
CA ALA A 28 8.57 -10.50 4.77
C ALA A 28 7.18 -10.06 5.28
N THR A 29 6.24 -10.99 5.47
CA THR A 29 4.89 -10.68 5.96
C THR A 29 4.86 -10.22 7.41
N LYS A 30 5.75 -10.73 8.28
CA LYS A 30 5.84 -10.27 9.69
C LYS A 30 6.28 -8.80 9.78
N LYS A 31 7.30 -8.38 9.01
CA LYS A 31 7.77 -6.99 9.02
C LYS A 31 6.73 -5.99 8.49
N MET A 32 5.85 -6.39 7.58
CA MET A 32 4.76 -5.53 7.11
C MET A 32 3.67 -5.30 8.16
N GLY A 33 3.40 -6.28 9.03
CA GLY A 33 2.43 -6.14 10.12
C GLY A 33 2.83 -5.11 11.15
N ASP A 34 4.08 -5.17 11.62
CA ASP A 34 4.59 -4.29 12.66
C ASP A 34 4.58 -2.80 12.24
N HIS A 35 4.85 -2.50 10.98
CA HIS A 35 4.77 -1.14 10.46
C HIS A 35 3.34 -0.60 10.37
N GLN A 36 2.36 -1.44 10.08
CA GLN A 36 0.96 -1.03 10.03
C GLN A 36 0.43 -0.72 11.44
N ASP A 37 0.79 -1.51 12.44
CA ASP A 37 0.39 -1.28 13.83
C ASP A 37 0.99 0.00 14.41
N MET A 38 2.24 0.34 14.07
CA MET A 38 2.87 1.61 14.45
C MET A 38 2.14 2.81 13.81
N ILE A 39 1.78 2.71 12.55
CA ILE A 39 1.04 3.75 11.85
C ILE A 39 -0.37 3.90 12.45
N GLU A 40 -1.05 2.80 12.78
CA GLU A 40 -2.36 2.82 13.40
C GLU A 40 -2.37 3.46 14.78
N ARG A 41 -1.34 3.26 15.59
CA ARG A 41 -1.18 3.90 16.93
C ARG A 41 -0.83 5.38 16.85
N ALA A 42 -0.15 5.81 15.79
CA ALA A 42 0.26 7.19 15.58
C ALA A 42 -0.78 8.05 14.82
N LYS A 43 -1.93 7.48 14.47
CA LYS A 43 -2.98 8.19 13.75
C LYS A 43 -3.59 9.30 14.57
N GLN A 44 -3.56 10.50 14.06
CA GLN A 44 -4.29 11.65 14.59
C GLN A 44 -5.27 12.15 13.53
N THR A 45 -6.53 12.26 13.93
CA THR A 45 -7.56 12.84 13.05
C THR A 45 -7.50 14.36 13.12
N THR A 46 -7.28 15.00 11.99
CA THR A 46 -7.24 16.46 11.90
C THR A 46 -7.94 16.95 10.65
N THR A 47 -8.36 18.21 10.67
CA THR A 47 -8.91 18.87 9.48
C THR A 47 -7.82 19.69 8.82
N ILE A 48 -7.60 19.46 7.54
CA ILE A 48 -6.62 20.18 6.74
C ILE A 48 -7.30 20.95 5.61
N PHE A 49 -6.81 22.14 5.30
CA PHE A 49 -7.20 22.84 4.10
C PHE A 49 -6.22 22.53 2.97
N VAL A 50 -6.70 21.85 1.94
CA VAL A 50 -5.86 21.41 0.82
C VAL A 50 -5.64 22.59 -0.15
N ILE A 51 -4.38 23.00 -0.28
CA ILE A 51 -3.98 24.09 -1.19
C ILE A 51 -3.76 23.54 -2.59
N ASP A 52 -2.88 22.53 -2.70
CA ASP A 52 -2.49 21.93 -3.97
C ASP A 52 -2.13 20.46 -3.81
N LYS A 53 -2.14 19.74 -4.90
CA LYS A 53 -1.68 18.35 -4.92
C LYS A 53 -0.87 18.04 -6.17
N LYS A 54 0.27 17.40 -6.02
CA LYS A 54 1.16 17.07 -7.13
C LYS A 54 1.82 15.71 -7.00
N LYS A 55 2.14 15.11 -8.15
CA LYS A 55 2.98 13.93 -8.24
C LYS A 55 4.38 14.35 -8.67
N ALA A 56 5.35 14.19 -7.79
CA ALA A 56 6.73 14.66 -8.01
C ALA A 56 7.74 13.71 -7.37
N LYS A 57 9.01 13.91 -7.64
CA LYS A 57 10.08 13.28 -6.87
C LYS A 57 10.25 14.04 -5.55
N ILE A 58 10.74 13.36 -4.53
CA ILE A 58 10.96 13.98 -3.22
C ILE A 58 11.97 15.14 -3.29
N THR A 59 12.88 15.08 -4.24
CA THR A 59 13.90 16.12 -4.49
C THR A 59 13.34 17.40 -5.12
N GLU A 60 12.15 17.33 -5.72
CA GLU A 60 11.47 18.45 -6.38
C GLU A 60 10.46 19.15 -5.46
N VAL A 61 10.30 18.64 -4.25
CA VAL A 61 9.33 19.12 -3.27
C VAL A 61 10.06 19.70 -2.07
N ASN A 62 9.58 20.85 -1.59
CA ASN A 62 10.17 21.49 -0.41
C ASN A 62 9.76 20.73 0.86
N MET A 63 10.57 19.73 1.21
CA MET A 63 10.38 18.94 2.43
C MET A 63 11.51 19.22 3.43
N PRO A 64 11.23 19.09 4.74
CA PRO A 64 12.28 19.18 5.76
C PRO A 64 13.43 18.21 5.50
N LYS A 65 14.67 18.69 5.60
CA LYS A 65 15.89 17.88 5.36
C LYS A 65 15.91 16.59 6.20
N MET A 66 15.47 16.69 7.46
CA MET A 66 15.38 15.56 8.39
C MET A 66 14.58 14.38 7.79
N VAL A 67 13.50 14.65 7.06
CA VAL A 67 12.68 13.61 6.41
C VAL A 67 13.37 13.02 5.19
N THR A 68 13.98 13.87 4.37
CA THR A 68 14.66 13.43 3.14
C THR A 68 15.93 12.62 3.41
N GLU A 69 16.59 12.86 4.54
CA GLU A 69 17.79 12.14 4.96
C GLU A 69 17.47 10.73 5.52
N GLN A 70 16.38 10.61 6.26
CA GLN A 70 15.94 9.32 6.83
C GLN A 70 15.33 8.37 5.80
N MET A 71 15.00 8.85 4.61
CA MET A 71 14.42 8.02 3.57
C MET A 71 15.47 7.18 2.83
N PRO A 72 15.16 5.90 2.54
CA PRO A 72 15.99 5.07 1.67
C PRO A 72 16.21 5.74 0.31
N LYS A 73 17.42 5.61 -0.24
CA LYS A 73 17.84 6.27 -1.49
C LYS A 73 16.91 5.97 -2.68
N ILE A 74 16.28 4.80 -2.69
CA ILE A 74 15.34 4.38 -3.75
C ILE A 74 14.12 5.31 -3.87
N TYR A 75 13.63 5.86 -2.75
CA TYR A 75 12.48 6.78 -2.78
C TYR A 75 12.80 8.13 -3.41
N LYS A 76 14.08 8.52 -3.49
CA LYS A 76 14.50 9.77 -4.13
C LYS A 76 14.26 9.77 -5.63
N PHE A 77 14.24 8.58 -6.24
CA PHE A 77 14.02 8.41 -7.69
C PHE A 77 12.55 8.15 -8.05
N LEU A 78 11.74 7.77 -7.06
CA LEU A 78 10.33 7.46 -7.30
C LEU A 78 9.48 8.74 -7.31
N LYS A 79 8.49 8.78 -8.21
CA LYS A 79 7.44 9.81 -8.18
C LYS A 79 6.40 9.45 -7.13
N LEU A 80 6.33 10.23 -6.07
CA LEU A 80 5.41 10.10 -4.95
C LEU A 80 4.28 11.11 -5.07
N TYR A 81 3.23 10.91 -4.31
CA TYR A 81 2.07 11.77 -4.27
C TYR A 81 2.17 12.71 -3.07
N PHE A 82 2.14 14.01 -3.32
CA PHE A 82 2.23 15.06 -2.33
C PHE A 82 0.98 15.91 -2.31
N VAL A 83 0.61 16.33 -1.12
CA VAL A 83 -0.50 17.25 -0.86
C VAL A 83 0.05 18.41 -0.04
N GLN A 84 -0.03 19.61 -0.57
CA GLN A 84 0.27 20.81 0.16
C GLN A 84 -0.99 21.26 0.89
N ALA A 85 -0.93 21.29 2.21
CA ALA A 85 -2.08 21.59 3.03
C ALA A 85 -1.73 22.56 4.16
N LYS A 86 -2.71 23.38 4.54
CA LYS A 86 -2.65 24.24 5.70
C LYS A 86 -3.24 23.50 6.90
N ILE A 87 -2.47 23.39 7.96
CA ILE A 87 -2.85 22.78 9.23
C ILE A 87 -2.66 23.85 10.30
N GLY A 88 -3.76 24.40 10.81
CA GLY A 88 -3.69 25.56 11.69
C GLY A 88 -2.99 26.75 11.00
N PRO A 89 -1.95 27.33 11.61
CA PRO A 89 -1.23 28.46 11.03
C PRO A 89 -0.16 28.04 9.99
N GLN A 90 0.18 26.76 9.88
CA GLN A 90 1.32 26.29 9.09
C GLN A 90 0.88 25.67 7.78
N ILE A 91 1.71 25.85 6.75
CA ILE A 91 1.58 25.17 5.46
C ILE A 91 2.62 24.06 5.42
N LEU A 92 2.15 22.82 5.29
CA LEU A 92 2.98 21.62 5.27
C LEU A 92 2.79 20.85 3.97
N THR A 93 3.86 20.22 3.52
CA THR A 93 3.80 19.25 2.43
C THR A 93 3.70 17.86 3.03
N LEU A 94 2.58 17.20 2.77
CA LEU A 94 2.26 15.88 3.26
C LEU A 94 2.41 14.86 2.13
N MET A 95 2.80 13.64 2.48
CA MET A 95 2.82 12.51 1.55
C MET A 95 1.54 11.71 1.69
N CYS A 96 1.11 11.06 0.62
CA CYS A 96 -0.04 10.18 0.66
C CYS A 96 0.03 9.07 -0.39
N ASP A 97 -0.86 8.09 -0.27
CA ASP A 97 -1.08 7.08 -1.29
C ASP A 97 -1.86 7.61 -2.49
N LYS A 98 -1.75 6.93 -3.62
CA LYS A 98 -2.53 7.21 -4.84
C LYS A 98 -4.03 7.27 -4.57
N ARG A 99 -4.55 6.44 -3.68
CA ARG A 99 -5.97 6.37 -3.32
C ARG A 99 -6.41 7.65 -2.61
N VAL A 100 -5.67 8.03 -1.58
CA VAL A 100 -5.88 9.26 -0.81
C VAL A 100 -5.75 10.48 -1.72
N PHE A 101 -4.73 10.52 -2.56
CA PHE A 101 -4.50 11.58 -3.53
C PHE A 101 -5.68 11.78 -4.47
N ASN A 102 -6.31 10.71 -4.95
CA ASN A 102 -7.48 10.79 -5.82
C ASN A 102 -8.75 11.21 -5.07
N ALA A 103 -8.88 10.83 -3.80
CA ALA A 103 -10.04 11.16 -2.96
C ALA A 103 -10.01 12.62 -2.47
N ILE A 104 -8.82 13.18 -2.26
CA ILE A 104 -8.65 14.56 -1.79
C ILE A 104 -8.98 15.54 -2.91
N GLN A 105 -9.82 16.54 -2.58
CA GLN A 105 -10.12 17.67 -3.46
C GLN A 105 -9.32 18.90 -3.04
N VAL A 106 -8.73 19.61 -4.01
CA VAL A 106 -8.03 20.89 -3.78
C VAL A 106 -9.00 21.99 -3.43
N LYS A 107 -8.50 23.00 -2.68
CA LYS A 107 -9.25 24.19 -2.23
C LYS A 107 -10.46 23.86 -1.34
N LYS A 108 -10.37 22.72 -0.61
CA LYS A 108 -11.41 22.29 0.34
C LYS A 108 -10.82 21.88 1.68
N ASN A 109 -11.62 22.02 2.73
CA ASN A 109 -11.34 21.43 4.02
C ASN A 109 -11.64 19.93 3.97
N VAL A 110 -10.68 19.12 4.35
CA VAL A 110 -10.81 17.66 4.35
C VAL A 110 -10.38 17.14 5.71
N LYS A 111 -11.22 16.30 6.30
CA LYS A 111 -10.88 15.60 7.54
C LYS A 111 -10.09 14.35 7.22
N VAL A 112 -8.86 14.25 7.71
CA VAL A 112 -7.90 13.20 7.38
C VAL A 112 -7.30 12.59 8.62
N GLU A 113 -6.81 11.38 8.48
CA GLU A 113 -5.98 10.70 9.48
C GLU A 113 -4.51 10.88 9.08
N LEU A 114 -3.73 11.52 9.95
CA LEU A 114 -2.31 11.76 9.76
C LEU A 114 -1.49 10.84 10.65
N ALA A 115 -0.40 10.32 10.12
CA ALA A 115 0.69 9.71 10.88
C ALA A 115 1.98 10.47 10.55
N GLY A 116 2.32 11.44 11.39
CA GLY A 116 3.40 12.39 11.11
C GLY A 116 3.13 13.23 9.84
N ILE A 117 3.97 13.09 8.83
CA ILE A 117 3.83 13.80 7.54
C ILE A 117 3.06 12.99 6.48
N TYR A 118 2.53 11.83 6.85
CA TYR A 118 1.84 10.93 5.92
C TYR A 118 0.33 10.95 6.17
N ILE A 119 -0.44 11.17 5.09
CA ILE A 119 -1.90 11.06 5.14
C ILE A 119 -2.27 9.61 4.92
N VAL A 120 -2.74 8.96 5.98
CA VAL A 120 -3.10 7.54 5.97
C VAL A 120 -4.44 7.32 5.27
N SER A 121 -5.43 8.13 5.63
CA SER A 121 -6.77 8.04 5.05
C SER A 121 -7.51 9.38 5.10
N VAL A 122 -8.58 9.46 4.32
CA VAL A 122 -9.59 10.51 4.41
C VAL A 122 -10.76 9.96 5.21
N VAL A 123 -11.25 10.70 6.19
CA VAL A 123 -12.40 10.28 7.01
C VAL A 123 -13.61 10.03 6.12
N GLY A 124 -14.20 8.85 6.24
CA GLY A 124 -15.30 8.36 5.37
C GLY A 124 -14.83 7.58 4.14
N MET A 125 -13.54 7.43 3.90
CA MET A 125 -13.01 6.56 2.87
C MET A 125 -12.89 5.12 3.38
N LYS A 126 -13.39 4.16 2.62
CA LYS A 126 -13.27 2.73 2.98
C LYS A 126 -11.81 2.34 3.14
N SER A 127 -11.50 1.64 4.22
CA SER A 127 -10.16 1.16 4.51
C SER A 127 -9.66 0.20 3.42
N GLU A 128 -8.35 0.00 3.35
CA GLU A 128 -7.77 -0.95 2.39
C GLU A 128 -8.21 -2.39 2.66
N LYS A 129 -8.41 -2.73 3.95
CA LYS A 129 -8.93 -4.04 4.39
C LYS A 129 -10.34 -4.25 3.86
N GLU A 130 -11.26 -3.31 4.09
CA GLU A 130 -12.65 -3.38 3.59
C GLU A 130 -12.74 -3.47 2.08
N LEU A 131 -11.87 -2.75 1.35
CA LEU A 131 -11.84 -2.84 -0.12
C LEU A 131 -11.32 -4.17 -0.63
N LYS A 132 -10.36 -4.79 0.08
CA LYS A 132 -9.88 -6.13 -0.26
C LYS A 132 -10.96 -7.18 -0.03
N GLU A 133 -11.72 -7.05 1.06
CA GLU A 133 -12.85 -7.94 1.38
C GLU A 133 -13.99 -7.79 0.36
N ILE A 134 -14.37 -6.56 0.02
CA ILE A 134 -15.39 -6.29 -1.00
C ILE A 134 -14.96 -6.86 -2.37
N LYS A 135 -13.68 -6.71 -2.74
CA LYS A 135 -13.16 -7.29 -3.99
C LYS A 135 -13.15 -8.81 -3.98
N LYS A 136 -12.82 -9.42 -2.82
CA LYS A 136 -12.87 -10.88 -2.65
C LYS A 136 -14.30 -11.40 -2.80
N ALA A 137 -15.23 -10.83 -2.06
CA ALA A 137 -16.64 -11.20 -2.11
C ALA A 137 -17.25 -11.03 -3.51
N LYS A 138 -16.89 -9.94 -4.22
CA LYS A 138 -17.35 -9.73 -5.59
C LYS A 138 -16.80 -10.78 -6.57
N LYS A 139 -15.53 -11.18 -6.39
CA LYS A 139 -14.88 -12.20 -7.23
C LYS A 139 -15.43 -13.61 -6.97
N GLU A 140 -15.85 -13.90 -5.74
CA GLU A 140 -16.50 -15.15 -5.37
C GLU A 140 -17.88 -15.25 -6.00
N LYS A 141 -18.71 -14.23 -5.85
CA LYS A 141 -20.03 -14.15 -6.50
C LYS A 141 -19.96 -14.28 -8.02
N GLU A 142 -18.96 -13.66 -8.66
CA GLU A 142 -18.74 -13.75 -10.10
C GLU A 142 -18.34 -15.17 -10.54
N LYS A 143 -17.57 -15.88 -9.70
CA LYS A 143 -17.21 -17.28 -9.96
C LYS A 143 -18.40 -18.21 -9.79
N GLU A 144 -19.27 -17.99 -8.80
CA GLU A 144 -20.49 -18.75 -8.57
C GLU A 144 -21.49 -18.57 -9.72
N ALA A 145 -21.73 -17.32 -10.13
CA ALA A 145 -22.58 -17.02 -11.26
C ALA A 145 -22.10 -17.67 -12.58
N LYS A 146 -20.77 -17.70 -12.80
CA LYS A 146 -20.18 -18.39 -13.96
C LYS A 146 -20.28 -19.92 -13.90
N LYS A 147 -20.32 -20.50 -12.69
CA LYS A 147 -20.53 -21.95 -12.50
C LYS A 147 -21.99 -22.32 -12.76
N GLU A 148 -22.94 -21.53 -12.29
CA GLU A 148 -24.39 -21.76 -12.54
C GLU A 148 -24.74 -21.63 -14.01
N SER A 149 -24.21 -20.63 -14.70
CA SER A 149 -24.48 -20.46 -16.14
C SER A 149 -23.94 -21.61 -16.98
N LYS A 150 -22.78 -22.19 -16.61
CA LYS A 150 -22.24 -23.38 -17.27
C LYS A 150 -23.05 -24.66 -17.00
N LYS A 151 -23.65 -24.77 -15.81
CA LYS A 151 -24.47 -25.94 -15.45
C LYS A 151 -25.83 -25.94 -16.15
N ASN A 152 -26.37 -24.77 -16.44
CA ASN A 152 -27.64 -24.63 -17.18
C ASN A 152 -27.50 -24.75 -18.69
N SER A 153 -26.27 -24.58 -19.22
CA SER A 153 -25.98 -24.72 -20.67
C SER A 153 -25.65 -26.16 -21.10
N SER A 154 -25.56 -27.11 -20.15
CA SER A 154 -25.24 -28.52 -20.40
C SER A 154 -26.42 -29.48 -20.12
N LYS A 155 -27.61 -28.97 -20.07
CA LYS A 155 -28.87 -29.71 -19.96
C LYS A 155 -29.76 -29.38 -21.17
#